data_b2689e86e3358ca8ef461383f2fd93b6
#
_entry.id   b2689e86e3358ca8ef461383f2fd93b6
#
_cell.length_a   1.000
_cell.length_b   1.000
_cell.length_c   1.000
_cell.angle_alpha   90.00
_cell.angle_beta   90.00
_cell.angle_gamma   90.00
#
_symmetry.space_group_name_H-M   'P 1'
#
loop_
_entity.id
_entity.type
_entity.pdbx_description
1 polymer ?
#
loop_
_entity_poly.entity_id
_entity_poly.type
_entity_poly.pdbx_seq_one_letter_code
_entity_poly.pdbx_strand_id
1 'polypeptide(L)'
;MTQSIDQLHLLILNVGLAIHNADWNWKNVSSPFTRLYYIMEGTAQIIFPDGMQELKPHHLYLVPSFTTHSYQCNSHFTHYYLHIYEDHQSESGILEDWNFPIEIPAGNLELPLIKRLCEINPTMQLPQSDPTSYDNNPTLIRNIIKNKQRTFC
;
A
#
# COMPACT_ATOMS: atom_id res chain seq x y z
N MET A 1 -24.25 5.03 1.62
CA MET A 1 -24.56 4.16 0.48
C MET A 1 -23.28 3.55 -0.06
N THR A 2 -23.26 2.24 -0.15
CA THR A 2 -22.10 1.51 -0.66
C THR A 2 -22.01 1.64 -2.17
N GLN A 3 -20.81 1.91 -2.70
CA GLN A 3 -20.59 1.92 -4.14
C GLN A 3 -20.63 0.50 -4.70
N SER A 4 -21.08 0.35 -5.94
CA SER A 4 -21.01 -0.94 -6.61
C SER A 4 -19.59 -1.18 -7.15
N ILE A 5 -19.21 -2.45 -7.33
CA ILE A 5 -17.92 -2.82 -7.90
C ILE A 5 -17.75 -2.27 -9.31
N ASP A 6 -18.84 -2.10 -10.04
CA ASP A 6 -18.81 -1.54 -11.40
C ASP A 6 -18.33 -0.09 -11.44
N GLN A 7 -18.35 0.60 -10.30
CA GLN A 7 -17.90 1.98 -10.18
C GLN A 7 -16.50 2.08 -9.59
N LEU A 8 -15.82 0.95 -9.44
CA LEU A 8 -14.48 0.91 -8.86
C LEU A 8 -13.43 1.38 -9.86
N HIS A 9 -12.71 2.44 -9.50
CA HIS A 9 -11.60 2.97 -10.29
C HIS A 9 -10.34 2.99 -9.43
N LEU A 10 -9.46 2.02 -9.65
CA LEU A 10 -8.23 1.89 -8.89
C LEU A 10 -7.03 2.28 -9.74
N LEU A 11 -6.11 3.02 -9.12
CA LEU A 11 -4.82 3.38 -9.71
C LEU A 11 -3.71 2.90 -8.80
N ILE A 12 -2.73 2.20 -9.38
CA ILE A 12 -1.52 1.83 -8.67
C ILE A 12 -0.57 3.03 -8.76
N LEU A 13 -0.26 3.62 -7.61
CA LEU A 13 0.69 4.73 -7.54
C LEU A 13 2.12 4.24 -7.48
N ASN A 14 2.35 3.19 -6.70
CA ASN A 14 3.66 2.59 -6.52
C ASN A 14 3.53 1.09 -6.36
N VAL A 15 4.53 0.35 -6.84
CA VAL A 15 4.67 -1.07 -6.63
C VAL A 15 6.15 -1.41 -6.64
N GLY A 16 6.60 -2.22 -5.69
CA GLY A 16 8.01 -2.59 -5.62
C GLY A 16 8.33 -3.54 -4.50
N LEU A 17 9.61 -3.88 -4.40
CA LEU A 17 10.18 -4.69 -3.33
C LEU A 17 10.98 -3.78 -2.41
N ALA A 18 10.73 -3.87 -1.12
CA ALA A 18 11.46 -3.13 -0.10
C ALA A 18 12.27 -4.09 0.76
N ILE A 19 13.53 -3.74 1.01
CA ILE A 19 14.45 -4.50 1.84
C ILE A 19 14.90 -3.59 2.97
N HIS A 20 14.65 -3.99 4.21
CA HIS A 20 14.96 -3.21 5.40
C HIS A 20 15.91 -3.95 6.31
N ASN A 21 16.82 -3.19 6.96
CA ASN A 21 17.75 -3.71 7.96
C ASN A 21 17.62 -2.87 9.22
N ALA A 22 16.56 -3.12 9.99
CA ALA A 22 16.25 -2.41 11.23
C ALA A 22 16.04 -0.89 11.04
N ASP A 23 15.66 -0.46 9.84
CA ASP A 23 15.56 0.95 9.46
C ASP A 23 14.14 1.38 9.09
N TRP A 24 13.15 0.52 9.28
CA TRP A 24 11.76 0.82 8.92
C TRP A 24 10.96 1.16 10.18
N ASN A 25 11.30 2.31 10.76
CA ASN A 25 10.74 2.80 12.03
C ASN A 25 10.17 4.21 11.83
N TRP A 26 8.97 4.28 11.26
CA TRP A 26 8.32 5.55 10.97
C TRP A 26 7.09 5.72 11.86
N LYS A 27 6.85 6.94 12.33
CA LYS A 27 5.75 7.24 13.26
C LYS A 27 4.70 8.11 12.60
N ASN A 28 3.44 7.85 12.96
CA ASN A 28 2.29 8.68 12.58
C ASN A 28 2.17 8.86 11.06
N VAL A 29 2.28 7.75 10.36
CA VAL A 29 2.11 7.71 8.90
C VAL A 29 0.63 7.72 8.58
N SER A 30 0.22 8.57 7.64
CA SER A 30 -1.14 8.59 7.12
C SER A 30 -1.07 9.01 5.67
N SER A 31 -1.74 8.28 4.80
CA SER A 31 -1.68 8.52 3.37
C SER A 31 -3.07 8.52 2.74
N PRO A 32 -3.28 9.28 1.66
CA PRO A 32 -4.56 9.28 0.94
C PRO A 32 -4.73 8.08 0.01
N PHE A 33 -3.96 7.03 0.21
CA PHE A 33 -4.05 5.80 -0.56
C PHE A 33 -3.98 4.60 0.38
N THR A 34 -4.44 3.45 -0.13
CA THR A 34 -4.40 2.17 0.59
C THR A 34 -3.08 1.48 0.32
N ARG A 35 -2.49 0.90 1.37
CA ARG A 35 -1.27 0.10 1.26
C ARG A 35 -1.60 -1.37 1.31
N LEU A 36 -1.02 -2.13 0.40
CA LEU A 36 -1.07 -3.59 0.42
C LEU A 36 0.35 -4.11 0.51
N TYR A 37 0.60 -4.99 1.48
CA TYR A 37 1.91 -5.60 1.70
C TYR A 37 1.84 -7.11 1.53
N TYR A 38 2.85 -7.67 0.87
CA TYR A 38 3.12 -9.11 0.86
C TYR A 38 4.47 -9.32 1.53
N ILE A 39 4.49 -10.08 2.62
CA ILE A 39 5.71 -10.28 3.42
C ILE A 39 6.48 -11.48 2.89
N MET A 40 7.76 -11.25 2.54
CA MET A 40 8.64 -12.29 2.02
C MET A 40 9.40 -13.00 3.14
N GLU A 41 10.05 -12.22 4.01
CA GLU A 41 10.87 -12.77 5.09
C GLU A 41 11.08 -11.75 6.19
N GLY A 42 11.43 -12.23 7.37
CA GLY A 42 11.61 -11.40 8.54
C GLY A 42 10.30 -11.06 9.22
N THR A 43 10.38 -10.19 10.23
CA THR A 43 9.21 -9.72 10.96
C THR A 43 9.31 -8.23 11.22
N ALA A 44 8.15 -7.59 11.22
CA ALA A 44 8.00 -6.19 11.58
C ALA A 44 6.61 -6.02 12.17
N GLN A 45 6.28 -4.81 12.60
CA GLN A 45 5.01 -4.52 13.24
C GLN A 45 4.42 -3.24 12.68
N ILE A 46 3.09 -3.24 12.54
CA ILE A 46 2.32 -2.01 12.32
C ILE A 46 1.61 -1.71 13.63
N ILE A 47 1.76 -0.48 14.11
CA ILE A 47 1.15 -0.03 15.34
C ILE A 47 0.00 0.91 14.98
N PHE A 48 -1.22 0.47 15.26
CA PHE A 48 -2.44 1.26 15.10
C PHE A 48 -2.83 1.88 16.45
N PRO A 49 -3.69 2.91 16.46
CA PRO A 49 -4.15 3.49 17.73
C PRO A 49 -4.81 2.49 18.67
N ASP A 50 -5.46 1.45 18.12
CA ASP A 50 -6.19 0.45 18.91
C ASP A 50 -5.44 -0.87 19.10
N GLY A 51 -4.21 -0.99 18.60
CA GLY A 51 -3.44 -2.21 18.78
C GLY A 51 -2.29 -2.35 17.81
N MET A 52 -1.62 -3.48 17.89
CA MET A 52 -0.43 -3.78 17.10
C MET A 52 -0.70 -5.00 16.22
N GLN A 53 -0.28 -4.93 14.98
CA GLN A 53 -0.35 -6.02 14.01
C GLN A 53 1.06 -6.48 13.65
N GLU A 54 1.37 -7.74 13.96
CA GLU A 54 2.62 -8.35 13.52
C GLU A 54 2.55 -8.72 12.05
N LEU A 55 3.61 -8.40 11.29
CA LEU A 55 3.72 -8.73 9.88
C LEU A 55 4.52 -10.02 9.73
N LYS A 56 3.88 -11.06 9.22
CA LYS A 56 4.45 -12.41 9.12
C LYS A 56 4.70 -12.79 7.66
N PRO A 57 5.74 -13.60 7.38
CA PRO A 57 5.97 -14.09 6.02
C PRO A 57 4.77 -14.83 5.43
N HIS A 58 4.60 -14.67 4.13
CA HIS A 58 3.55 -15.32 3.35
C HIS A 58 2.13 -14.90 3.75
N HIS A 59 1.98 -13.68 4.25
CA HIS A 59 0.69 -13.07 4.54
C HIS A 59 0.57 -11.75 3.80
N LEU A 60 -0.67 -11.37 3.53
CA LEU A 60 -1.02 -10.08 2.96
C LEU A 60 -1.61 -9.18 4.05
N TYR A 61 -1.25 -7.91 4.00
CA TYR A 61 -1.73 -6.91 4.97
C TYR A 61 -2.25 -5.70 4.22
N LEU A 62 -3.40 -5.20 4.66
CA LEU A 62 -4.03 -4.02 4.08
C LEU A 62 -4.06 -2.90 5.11
N VAL A 63 -3.49 -1.75 4.76
CA VAL A 63 -3.60 -0.53 5.57
C VAL A 63 -4.47 0.44 4.80
N PRO A 64 -5.72 0.69 5.25
CA PRO A 64 -6.62 1.58 4.53
C PRO A 64 -6.10 3.01 4.47
N SER A 65 -6.55 3.75 3.45
CA SER A 65 -6.24 5.17 3.32
C SER A 65 -6.68 5.95 4.56
N PHE A 66 -5.96 7.02 4.87
CA PHE A 66 -6.22 7.91 5.99
C PHE A 66 -6.23 7.23 7.37
N THR A 67 -5.56 6.07 7.48
CA THR A 67 -5.42 5.36 8.74
C THR A 67 -4.05 5.69 9.32
N THR A 68 -4.02 6.42 10.44
CA THR A 68 -2.76 6.75 11.11
C THR A 68 -2.16 5.51 11.74
N HIS A 69 -0.89 5.25 11.44
CA HIS A 69 -0.19 4.07 11.93
C HIS A 69 1.31 4.35 12.02
N SER A 70 2.02 3.46 12.69
CA SER A 70 3.47 3.53 12.81
C SER A 70 4.07 2.18 12.46
N TYR A 71 5.34 2.17 12.05
CA TYR A 71 6.07 0.95 11.75
C TYR A 71 7.20 0.75 12.74
N GLN A 72 7.44 -0.51 13.09
CA GLN A 72 8.58 -0.90 13.91
C GLN A 72 9.24 -2.13 13.30
N CYS A 73 10.54 -2.04 13.03
CA CYS A 73 11.32 -3.11 12.42
C CYS A 73 12.73 -3.10 13.04
N ASN A 74 13.06 -4.14 13.79
CA ASN A 74 14.32 -4.21 14.55
C ASN A 74 15.36 -5.15 13.93
N SER A 75 15.06 -5.70 12.77
CA SER A 75 15.93 -6.67 12.11
C SER A 75 15.70 -6.65 10.62
N HIS A 76 16.27 -7.62 9.91
CA HIS A 76 16.05 -7.79 8.48
C HIS A 76 14.57 -8.07 8.18
N PHE A 77 14.03 -7.35 7.19
CA PHE A 77 12.62 -7.47 6.80
C PHE A 77 12.48 -7.15 5.30
N THR A 78 11.84 -8.06 4.57
CA THR A 78 11.66 -7.90 3.13
C THR A 78 10.19 -8.08 2.78
N HIS A 79 9.63 -7.14 2.03
CA HIS A 79 8.24 -7.19 1.61
C HIS A 79 8.03 -6.50 0.27
N TYR A 80 7.02 -6.98 -0.46
CA TYR A 80 6.47 -6.23 -1.58
C TYR A 80 5.44 -5.24 -1.07
N TYR A 81 5.28 -4.12 -1.78
CA TYR A 81 4.28 -3.12 -1.45
C TYR A 81 3.55 -2.66 -2.72
N LEU A 82 2.27 -2.36 -2.55
CA LEU A 82 1.44 -1.67 -3.52
C LEU A 82 0.78 -0.49 -2.83
N HIS A 83 0.83 0.69 -3.46
CA HIS A 83 0.09 1.85 -3.04
C HIS A 83 -1.05 2.06 -4.02
N ILE A 84 -2.28 1.97 -3.54
CA ILE A 84 -3.48 1.92 -4.37
C ILE A 84 -4.34 3.13 -4.04
N TYR A 85 -4.55 3.98 -5.04
CA TYR A 85 -5.44 5.12 -4.93
C TYR A 85 -6.78 4.76 -5.55
N GLU A 86 -7.85 5.02 -4.83
CA GLU A 86 -9.20 4.87 -5.37
C GLU A 86 -9.70 6.22 -5.83
N ASP A 87 -9.91 6.36 -7.14
CA ASP A 87 -10.48 7.55 -7.74
C ASP A 87 -12.00 7.42 -7.72
N HIS A 88 -12.66 8.10 -6.79
CA HIS A 88 -14.10 8.02 -6.60
C HIS A 88 -14.70 9.41 -6.60
N GLN A 89 -15.98 9.50 -6.99
CA GLN A 89 -16.72 10.75 -7.04
C GLN A 89 -17.55 11.01 -5.79
N SER A 90 -17.63 10.06 -4.88
CA SER A 90 -18.33 10.19 -3.61
C SER A 90 -17.33 10.47 -2.47
N GLU A 91 -17.81 10.82 -1.29
CA GLU A 91 -16.98 11.10 -0.13
C GLU A 91 -16.18 9.89 0.33
N SER A 92 -16.72 8.68 0.15
CA SER A 92 -16.04 7.45 0.50
C SER A 92 -15.99 6.51 -0.70
N GLY A 93 -14.93 5.70 -0.77
CA GLY A 93 -14.74 4.72 -1.81
C GLY A 93 -15.08 3.30 -1.37
N ILE A 94 -14.98 2.35 -2.30
CA ILE A 94 -15.25 0.94 -2.02
C ILE A 94 -14.26 0.39 -1.00
N LEU A 95 -12.99 0.79 -1.08
CA LEU A 95 -11.97 0.32 -0.13
C LEU A 95 -12.23 0.85 1.28
N GLU A 96 -12.93 1.96 1.43
CA GLU A 96 -13.32 2.49 2.73
C GLU A 96 -14.64 1.91 3.21
N ASP A 97 -15.62 1.76 2.31
CA ASP A 97 -16.98 1.30 2.64
C ASP A 97 -17.03 -0.19 2.94
N TRP A 98 -16.21 -0.98 2.25
CA TRP A 98 -16.17 -2.42 2.44
C TRP A 98 -15.18 -2.76 3.55
N ASN A 99 -15.62 -3.56 4.50
CA ASN A 99 -14.82 -3.92 5.66
C ASN A 99 -13.86 -5.07 5.32
N PHE A 100 -12.77 -4.73 4.64
CA PHE A 100 -11.76 -5.72 4.29
C PHE A 100 -10.94 -6.13 5.52
N PRO A 101 -10.53 -7.40 5.62
CA PRO A 101 -9.65 -7.82 6.71
C PRO A 101 -8.27 -7.18 6.57
N ILE A 102 -7.64 -6.88 7.70
CA ILE A 102 -6.29 -6.31 7.71
C ILE A 102 -5.25 -7.35 7.33
N GLU A 103 -5.45 -8.60 7.74
CA GLU A 103 -4.51 -9.68 7.48
C GLU A 103 -5.21 -10.88 6.85
N ILE A 104 -4.61 -11.45 5.82
CA ILE A 104 -5.02 -12.73 5.26
C ILE A 104 -3.79 -13.57 4.92
N PRO A 105 -3.83 -14.91 5.11
CA PRO A 105 -2.76 -15.76 4.61
C PRO A 105 -2.76 -15.74 3.08
N ALA A 106 -1.58 -15.74 2.48
CA ALA A 106 -1.45 -15.77 1.03
C ALA A 106 -1.63 -17.20 0.49
N GLY A 107 -2.19 -17.28 -0.71
CA GLY A 107 -2.24 -18.53 -1.46
C GLY A 107 -1.08 -18.61 -2.46
N ASN A 108 -1.33 -19.29 -3.58
CA ASN A 108 -0.29 -19.53 -4.60
C ASN A 108 -0.29 -18.48 -5.73
N LEU A 109 -1.26 -17.58 -5.74
CA LEU A 109 -1.44 -16.65 -6.86
C LEU A 109 -0.88 -15.25 -6.60
N GLU A 110 -0.89 -14.81 -5.35
CA GLU A 110 -0.59 -13.40 -5.04
C GLU A 110 0.85 -13.03 -5.37
N LEU A 111 1.81 -13.84 -4.96
CA LEU A 111 3.22 -13.52 -5.19
C LEU A 111 3.58 -13.45 -6.67
N PRO A 112 3.20 -14.40 -7.53
CA PRO A 112 3.46 -14.29 -8.96
C PRO A 112 2.83 -13.05 -9.59
N LEU A 113 1.61 -12.68 -9.17
CA LEU A 113 0.93 -11.49 -9.69
C LEU A 113 1.67 -10.22 -9.27
N ILE A 114 2.08 -10.12 -8.02
CA ILE A 114 2.80 -8.95 -7.52
C ILE A 114 4.15 -8.81 -8.22
N LYS A 115 4.88 -9.91 -8.37
CA LYS A 115 6.14 -9.91 -9.12
C LYS A 115 5.97 -9.42 -10.54
N ARG A 116 4.90 -9.88 -11.20
CA ARG A 116 4.60 -9.45 -12.57
C ARG A 116 4.29 -7.96 -12.63
N LEU A 117 3.53 -7.43 -11.68
CA LEU A 117 3.26 -6.00 -11.59
C LEU A 117 4.56 -5.19 -11.46
N CYS A 118 5.50 -5.66 -10.64
CA CYS A 118 6.80 -5.00 -10.52
C CYS A 118 7.57 -5.02 -11.84
N GLU A 119 7.57 -6.14 -12.53
CA GLU A 119 8.31 -6.29 -13.80
C GLU A 119 7.79 -5.33 -14.88
N ILE A 120 6.47 -5.17 -14.99
CA ILE A 120 5.88 -4.33 -16.03
C ILE A 120 5.79 -2.86 -15.63
N ASN A 121 6.10 -2.52 -14.37
CA ASN A 121 6.06 -1.15 -13.85
C ASN A 121 7.36 -0.79 -13.13
N PRO A 122 8.52 -0.90 -13.78
CA PRO A 122 9.81 -0.69 -13.10
C PRO A 122 10.01 0.73 -12.59
N THR A 123 9.33 1.72 -13.18
CA THR A 123 9.45 3.12 -12.77
C THR A 123 8.57 3.48 -11.58
N MET A 124 7.71 2.56 -11.11
CA MET A 124 6.82 2.80 -9.98
C MET A 124 7.42 2.39 -8.65
N GLN A 125 8.61 1.82 -8.62
CA GLN A 125 9.29 1.53 -7.37
C GLN A 125 9.76 2.82 -6.71
N LEU A 126 9.52 2.92 -5.39
CA LEU A 126 9.94 4.09 -4.63
C LEU A 126 11.46 4.09 -4.45
N PRO A 127 12.12 5.26 -4.58
CA PRO A 127 13.57 5.34 -4.39
C PRO A 127 14.00 5.19 -2.94
N GLN A 128 13.10 5.44 -1.99
CA GLN A 128 13.38 5.33 -0.57
C GLN A 128 12.12 5.02 0.21
N SER A 129 12.29 4.51 1.42
CA SER A 129 11.18 4.07 2.26
C SER A 129 10.60 5.13 3.18
N ASP A 130 11.15 6.35 3.18
CA ASP A 130 10.67 7.44 4.02
C ASP A 130 9.28 7.91 3.57
N PRO A 131 8.22 7.70 4.37
CA PRO A 131 6.87 8.10 3.98
C PRO A 131 6.72 9.61 3.75
N THR A 132 7.53 10.43 4.41
CA THR A 132 7.45 11.89 4.24
C THR A 132 7.86 12.34 2.85
N SER A 133 8.56 11.50 2.10
CA SER A 133 8.98 11.82 0.73
C SER A 133 7.88 11.62 -0.30
N TYR A 134 6.83 10.87 0.01
CA TYR A 134 5.76 10.58 -0.95
C TYR A 134 4.35 10.62 -0.36
N ASP A 135 4.21 10.52 0.97
CA ASP A 135 2.90 10.56 1.64
C ASP A 135 2.39 11.99 1.74
N ASN A 136 1.08 12.13 1.82
CA ASN A 136 0.41 13.41 2.10
C ASN A 136 0.79 14.54 1.15
N ASN A 137 1.21 14.21 -0.06
CA ASN A 137 1.50 15.21 -1.08
C ASN A 137 0.39 15.19 -2.15
N PRO A 138 -0.68 15.98 -1.97
CA PRO A 138 -1.81 15.97 -2.92
C PRO A 138 -1.40 16.38 -4.33
N THR A 139 -0.42 17.26 -4.46
CA THR A 139 0.06 17.70 -5.77
C THR A 139 0.74 16.56 -6.52
N LEU A 140 1.59 15.79 -5.83
CA LEU A 140 2.25 14.65 -6.42
C LEU A 140 1.24 13.59 -6.89
N ILE A 141 0.28 13.28 -6.04
CA ILE A 141 -0.76 12.31 -6.37
C ILE A 141 -1.58 12.78 -7.56
N ARG A 142 -2.00 14.06 -7.58
CA ARG A 142 -2.72 14.64 -8.71
C ARG A 142 -1.93 14.55 -10.01
N ASN A 143 -0.63 14.83 -9.96
CA ASN A 143 0.22 14.77 -11.14
C ASN A 143 0.36 13.35 -11.67
N ILE A 144 0.49 12.36 -10.78
CA ILE A 144 0.56 10.95 -11.16
C ILE A 144 -0.74 10.53 -11.86
N ILE A 145 -1.89 10.88 -11.30
CA ILE A 145 -3.20 10.57 -11.87
C ILE A 145 -3.35 11.23 -13.24
N LYS A 146 -2.99 12.51 -13.34
CA LYS A 146 -3.09 13.27 -14.58
C LYS A 146 -2.22 12.66 -15.70
N ASN A 147 -1.00 12.25 -15.36
CA ASN A 147 -0.11 11.62 -16.33
C ASN A 147 -0.64 10.27 -16.79
N LYS A 148 -1.22 9.48 -15.88
CA LYS A 148 -1.83 8.19 -16.24
C LYS A 148 -3.04 8.39 -17.15
N GLN A 149 -3.87 9.39 -16.91
CA GLN A 149 -5.00 9.70 -17.77
C GLN A 149 -4.55 10.07 -19.18
N ARG A 150 -3.46 10.80 -19.32
CA ARG A 150 -2.90 11.14 -20.63
C ARG A 150 -2.41 9.93 -21.42
N THR A 151 -1.95 8.90 -20.71
CA THR A 151 -1.44 7.68 -21.35
C THR A 151 -2.55 6.89 -22.04
N PHE A 152 -3.80 7.07 -21.63
CA PHE A 152 -4.96 6.37 -22.16
C PHE A 152 -5.72 7.18 -23.23
N CYS A 153 -5.28 8.34 -23.58
CA CYS A 153 -5.92 9.18 -24.60
C CYS A 153 -5.35 8.91 -26.00
#